data_8713c465203abec80cadbd4968615926
#
_entry.id   8713c465203abec80cadbd4968615926
#
_cell.length_a   1.000
_cell.length_b   1.000
_cell.length_c   1.000
_cell.angle_alpha   90.00
_cell.angle_beta   90.00
_cell.angle_gamma   90.00
#
_symmetry.space_group_name_H-M   'P 1'
#
loop_
_entity.id
_entity.type
_entity.pdbx_description
1 polymer ?
#
loop_
_entity_poly.entity_id
_entity_poly.type
_entity_poly.pdbx_seq_one_letter_code
_entity_poly.pdbx_strand_id
1 'polypeptide(L)'
;MTITQLEYVVAVATYKSFVSAAEKCFVTQPTLSMQIQKLEEDLGIRLFDRTKHPIAITEMGEGIVEQAKNILAECEKITELVQAQQEKLSGVFRFAVIPTVAPYILPKLLDQYAAAYPEVKLHASELETDQIILALSNGELDAGIVSTPLEEKHIREYPLFYEPFVAYFAADEPALKKRLILPSDISLERIWLLSEGHCMRNQVLDLCSDHVEGLQSGRPYRYESSHVETLRKMVDNSGGLTVLPELATHEFPEDYMERIRYFEEPMPVREVGIITTDHFVRMALLQSLMDEVSKLIPESMRVQKKGRKVLRIQSAKL
;
A
#
# COMPACT_ATOMS: atom_id res chain seq x y z
N MET A 1 11.84 30.13 -17.46
CA MET A 1 11.32 28.99 -16.67
C MET A 1 10.29 29.47 -15.65
N THR A 2 9.12 28.79 -15.50
CA THR A 2 8.02 29.12 -14.57
C THR A 2 7.57 27.86 -13.83
N ILE A 3 6.90 28.02 -12.67
CA ILE A 3 6.33 26.89 -11.90
C ILE A 3 5.36 26.07 -12.77
N THR A 4 4.47 26.72 -13.50
CA THR A 4 3.53 26.05 -14.42
C THR A 4 4.22 25.21 -15.50
N GLN A 5 5.38 25.65 -16.01
CA GLN A 5 6.16 24.83 -16.95
C GLN A 5 6.72 23.58 -16.27
N LEU A 6 7.15 23.67 -15.00
CA LEU A 6 7.60 22.51 -14.22
C LEU A 6 6.45 21.53 -13.95
N GLU A 7 5.24 22.04 -13.62
CA GLU A 7 4.03 21.22 -13.48
C GLU A 7 3.74 20.41 -14.75
N TYR A 8 3.83 21.08 -15.93
CA TYR A 8 3.62 20.40 -17.21
C TYR A 8 4.68 19.35 -17.51
N VAL A 9 5.95 19.63 -17.19
CA VAL A 9 7.04 18.66 -17.35
C VAL A 9 6.78 17.43 -16.50
N VAL A 10 6.45 17.61 -15.21
CA VAL A 10 6.15 16.50 -14.31
C VAL A 10 4.93 15.72 -14.80
N ALA A 11 3.88 16.40 -15.25
CA ALA A 11 2.68 15.75 -15.80
C ALA A 11 3.01 14.88 -17.04
N VAL A 12 3.78 15.38 -18.01
CA VAL A 12 4.16 14.56 -19.18
C VAL A 12 5.07 13.39 -18.80
N ALA A 13 5.98 13.59 -17.86
CA ALA A 13 6.85 12.53 -17.35
C ALA A 13 6.04 11.40 -16.69
N THR A 14 5.01 11.78 -15.94
CA THR A 14 4.10 10.86 -15.22
C THR A 14 3.20 10.08 -16.18
N TYR A 15 2.43 10.80 -17.01
CA TYR A 15 1.41 10.18 -17.86
C TYR A 15 1.96 9.64 -19.19
N LYS A 16 3.23 9.89 -19.50
CA LYS A 16 3.92 9.49 -20.74
C LYS A 16 3.12 9.82 -22.02
N SER A 17 2.30 10.87 -21.94
CA SER A 17 1.39 11.31 -22.99
C SER A 17 1.11 12.82 -22.84
N PHE A 18 1.34 13.60 -23.89
CA PHE A 18 1.00 15.03 -23.91
C PHE A 18 -0.52 15.30 -23.83
N VAL A 19 -1.34 14.40 -24.36
CA VAL A 19 -2.80 14.50 -24.31
C VAL A 19 -3.27 14.30 -22.87
N SER A 20 -2.92 13.18 -22.26
CA SER A 20 -3.32 12.86 -20.88
C SER A 20 -2.78 13.87 -19.87
N ALA A 21 -1.54 14.33 -20.04
CA ALA A 21 -0.97 15.39 -19.21
C ALA A 21 -1.76 16.69 -19.31
N ALA A 22 -2.16 17.10 -20.53
CA ALA A 22 -2.94 18.31 -20.74
C ALA A 22 -4.32 18.23 -20.09
N GLU A 23 -5.00 17.10 -20.20
CA GLU A 23 -6.28 16.84 -19.51
C GLU A 23 -6.14 16.98 -17.99
N LYS A 24 -5.09 16.41 -17.42
CA LYS A 24 -4.82 16.48 -15.98
C LYS A 24 -4.43 17.89 -15.50
N CYS A 25 -3.76 18.66 -16.35
CA CYS A 25 -3.42 20.06 -16.07
C CYS A 25 -4.56 21.05 -16.44
N PHE A 26 -5.73 20.57 -16.88
CA PHE A 26 -6.87 21.39 -17.28
C PHE A 26 -6.55 22.42 -18.37
N VAL A 27 -5.71 22.04 -19.34
CA VAL A 27 -5.31 22.86 -20.47
C VAL A 27 -5.43 22.11 -21.80
N THR A 28 -5.31 22.82 -22.92
CA THR A 28 -5.27 22.16 -24.23
C THR A 28 -3.88 21.57 -24.49
N GLN A 29 -3.83 20.42 -25.21
CA GLN A 29 -2.55 19.80 -25.56
C GLN A 29 -1.59 20.74 -26.32
N PRO A 30 -2.02 21.59 -27.28
CA PRO A 30 -1.12 22.56 -27.90
C PRO A 30 -0.52 23.55 -26.90
N THR A 31 -1.30 24.02 -25.92
CA THR A 31 -0.82 24.93 -24.89
C THR A 31 0.28 24.30 -24.06
N LEU A 32 0.05 23.08 -23.54
CA LEU A 32 1.02 22.35 -22.73
C LEU A 32 2.30 22.06 -23.56
N SER A 33 2.13 21.55 -24.78
CA SER A 33 3.26 21.24 -25.67
C SER A 33 4.12 22.46 -26.01
N MET A 34 3.50 23.59 -26.25
CA MET A 34 4.20 24.87 -26.54
C MET A 34 4.99 25.37 -25.31
N GLN A 35 4.42 25.26 -24.11
CA GLN A 35 5.10 25.69 -22.89
C GLN A 35 6.31 24.80 -22.57
N ILE A 36 6.20 23.48 -22.79
CA ILE A 36 7.34 22.56 -22.63
C ILE A 36 8.39 22.85 -23.70
N GLN A 37 8.00 23.05 -24.96
CA GLN A 37 8.95 23.39 -26.01
C GLN A 37 9.71 24.67 -25.68
N LYS A 38 9.04 25.72 -25.20
CA LYS A 38 9.69 26.97 -24.78
C LYS A 38 10.69 26.70 -23.64
N LEU A 39 10.36 25.84 -22.66
CA LEU A 39 11.28 25.48 -21.61
C LEU A 39 12.49 24.72 -22.17
N GLU A 40 12.29 23.77 -23.08
CA GLU A 40 13.36 23.04 -23.77
C GLU A 40 14.29 23.98 -24.54
N GLU A 41 13.73 25.01 -25.22
CA GLU A 41 14.49 26.05 -25.90
C GLU A 41 15.29 26.91 -24.91
N ASP A 42 14.66 27.37 -23.81
CA ASP A 42 15.31 28.15 -22.75
C ASP A 42 16.49 27.40 -22.10
N LEU A 43 16.38 26.07 -21.96
CA LEU A 43 17.41 25.20 -21.37
C LEU A 43 18.43 24.69 -22.39
N GLY A 44 18.15 24.79 -23.68
CA GLY A 44 18.99 24.30 -24.77
C GLY A 44 19.05 22.76 -24.88
N ILE A 45 18.07 22.06 -24.28
CA ILE A 45 18.01 20.59 -24.25
C ILE A 45 16.60 20.10 -24.57
N ARG A 46 16.47 18.84 -24.99
CA ARG A 46 15.18 18.16 -25.08
C ARG A 46 14.95 17.33 -23.83
N LEU A 47 13.78 17.47 -23.21
CA LEU A 47 13.37 16.73 -22.05
C LEU A 47 12.68 15.41 -22.41
N PHE A 48 11.98 15.40 -23.56
CA PHE A 48 11.17 14.27 -24.01
C PHE A 48 11.51 13.82 -25.41
N ASP A 49 11.60 12.52 -25.60
CA ASP A 49 11.65 11.88 -26.92
C ASP A 49 10.22 11.65 -27.42
N ARG A 50 9.78 12.56 -28.29
CA ARG A 50 8.42 12.57 -28.87
C ARG A 50 8.23 11.51 -29.96
N THR A 51 9.31 10.84 -30.40
CA THR A 51 9.25 9.79 -31.44
C THR A 51 8.83 8.44 -30.84
N LYS A 52 8.99 8.28 -29.53
CA LYS A 52 8.60 7.05 -28.81
C LYS A 52 7.15 7.10 -28.36
N HIS A 53 6.50 5.95 -28.38
CA HIS A 53 5.17 5.72 -27.83
C HIS A 53 5.19 4.48 -26.93
N PRO A 54 4.96 4.63 -25.61
CA PRO A 54 4.69 5.89 -24.87
C PRO A 54 5.89 6.85 -24.88
N ILE A 55 5.62 8.15 -24.68
CA ILE A 55 6.64 9.21 -24.58
C ILE A 55 7.70 8.81 -23.56
N ALA A 56 8.98 8.93 -23.95
CA ALA A 56 10.09 8.64 -23.06
C ALA A 56 10.78 9.94 -22.60
N ILE A 57 11.28 9.93 -21.37
CA ILE A 57 12.14 11.00 -20.85
C ILE A 57 13.54 10.78 -21.45
N THR A 58 14.25 11.83 -21.83
CA THR A 58 15.64 11.73 -22.26
C THR A 58 16.56 11.59 -21.04
N GLU A 59 17.77 11.09 -21.24
CA GLU A 59 18.77 10.97 -20.17
C GLU A 59 19.01 12.33 -19.45
N MET A 60 19.12 13.43 -20.21
CA MET A 60 19.21 14.78 -19.63
C MET A 60 17.90 15.22 -18.97
N GLY A 61 16.76 14.74 -19.47
CA GLY A 61 15.44 15.07 -18.94
C GLY A 61 15.18 14.46 -17.55
N GLU A 62 15.73 13.28 -17.25
CA GLU A 62 15.51 12.62 -15.96
C GLU A 62 15.90 13.49 -14.76
N GLY A 63 17.10 14.08 -14.81
CA GLY A 63 17.57 14.98 -13.75
C GLY A 63 16.72 16.26 -13.64
N ILE A 64 16.23 16.77 -14.77
CA ILE A 64 15.37 17.97 -14.78
C ILE A 64 13.97 17.67 -14.22
N VAL A 65 13.39 16.50 -14.56
CA VAL A 65 12.10 16.04 -14.03
C VAL A 65 12.19 15.88 -12.50
N GLU A 66 13.27 15.26 -12.02
CA GLU A 66 13.49 15.08 -10.59
C GLU A 66 13.63 16.42 -9.86
N GLN A 67 14.43 17.34 -10.42
CA GLN A 67 14.57 18.68 -9.86
C GLN A 67 13.26 19.49 -9.94
N ALA A 68 12.45 19.30 -10.97
CA ALA A 68 11.14 19.91 -11.07
C ALA A 68 10.19 19.44 -9.95
N LYS A 69 10.18 18.14 -9.64
CA LYS A 69 9.43 17.59 -8.50
C LYS A 69 9.88 18.22 -7.17
N ASN A 70 11.18 18.35 -6.95
CA ASN A 70 11.74 18.99 -5.76
C ASN A 70 11.27 20.44 -5.61
N ILE A 71 11.33 21.22 -6.69
CA ILE A 71 10.89 22.64 -6.68
C ILE A 71 9.39 22.74 -6.38
N LEU A 72 8.56 21.88 -6.99
CA LEU A 72 7.11 21.85 -6.74
C LEU A 72 6.81 21.51 -5.29
N ALA A 73 7.51 20.52 -4.71
CA ALA A 73 7.39 20.17 -3.30
C ALA A 73 7.78 21.34 -2.37
N GLU A 74 8.85 22.10 -2.69
CA GLU A 74 9.21 23.30 -1.92
C GLU A 74 8.13 24.40 -2.03
N CYS A 75 7.46 24.54 -3.18
CA CYS A 75 6.32 25.46 -3.31
C CYS A 75 5.13 25.04 -2.44
N GLU A 76 4.85 23.74 -2.33
CA GLU A 76 3.79 23.22 -1.43
C GLU A 76 4.08 23.52 0.03
N LYS A 77 5.34 23.48 0.48
CA LYS A 77 5.73 23.83 1.86
C LYS A 77 5.34 25.27 2.24
N ILE A 78 5.32 26.19 1.29
CA ILE A 78 4.87 27.57 1.56
C ILE A 78 3.39 27.56 1.98
N THR A 79 2.56 26.76 1.33
CA THR A 79 1.15 26.61 1.69
C THR A 79 1.00 25.96 3.07
N GLU A 80 1.83 24.99 3.40
CA GLU A 80 1.83 24.35 4.72
C GLU A 80 2.23 25.30 5.85
N LEU A 81 3.23 26.16 5.62
CA LEU A 81 3.62 27.17 6.60
C LEU A 81 2.45 28.10 6.97
N VAL A 82 1.63 28.46 5.97
CA VAL A 82 0.43 29.26 6.21
C VAL A 82 -0.63 28.48 6.98
N GLN A 83 -0.86 27.22 6.62
CA GLN A 83 -1.82 26.34 7.28
C GLN A 83 -1.42 26.02 8.73
N ALA A 84 -0.12 25.80 8.97
CA ALA A 84 0.41 25.54 10.32
C ALA A 84 0.17 26.72 11.28
N GLN A 85 0.17 27.95 10.77
CA GLN A 85 -0.16 29.14 11.59
C GLN A 85 -1.65 29.25 11.95
N GLN A 86 -2.53 28.57 11.20
CA GLN A 86 -3.98 28.61 11.42
C GLN A 86 -4.49 27.51 12.38
N GLU A 87 -3.59 26.64 12.89
CA GLU A 87 -3.90 25.50 13.79
C GLU A 87 -5.00 24.55 13.26
N LYS A 88 -5.32 24.61 11.96
CA LYS A 88 -6.38 23.82 11.36
C LYS A 88 -5.87 23.06 10.15
N LEU A 89 -5.96 21.73 10.22
CA LEU A 89 -5.73 20.87 9.06
C LEU A 89 -6.90 20.99 8.09
N SER A 90 -6.61 21.23 6.81
CA SER A 90 -7.64 21.37 5.78
C SER A 90 -7.13 20.89 4.42
N GLY A 91 -8.06 20.79 3.45
CA GLY A 91 -7.75 20.40 2.09
C GLY A 91 -8.10 18.95 1.77
N VAL A 92 -7.69 18.48 0.59
CA VAL A 92 -7.94 17.11 0.13
C VAL A 92 -6.74 16.23 0.50
N PHE A 93 -6.99 15.09 1.12
CA PHE A 93 -5.99 14.08 1.42
C PHE A 93 -6.40 12.74 0.82
N ARG A 94 -5.63 12.26 -0.16
CA ARG A 94 -5.90 11.04 -0.94
C ARG A 94 -5.00 9.94 -0.45
N PHE A 95 -5.59 8.84 -0.01
CA PHE A 95 -4.79 7.68 0.37
C PHE A 95 -5.45 6.38 -0.08
N ALA A 96 -4.64 5.34 -0.18
CA ALA A 96 -5.13 4.00 -0.42
C ALA A 96 -4.65 3.03 0.65
N VAL A 97 -5.38 1.94 0.81
CA VAL A 97 -5.08 0.88 1.78
C VAL A 97 -5.12 -0.45 1.04
N ILE A 98 -4.19 -1.35 1.35
CA ILE A 98 -4.21 -2.69 0.76
C ILE A 98 -5.44 -3.50 1.22
N PRO A 99 -6.00 -4.37 0.35
CA PRO A 99 -7.24 -5.11 0.63
C PRO A 99 -7.19 -6.00 1.88
N THR A 100 -6.01 -6.39 2.32
CA THR A 100 -5.83 -7.21 3.53
C THR A 100 -5.83 -6.41 4.84
N VAL A 101 -5.92 -5.08 4.77
CA VAL A 101 -5.97 -4.15 5.91
C VAL A 101 -7.25 -3.32 5.88
N ALA A 102 -7.68 -2.91 4.70
CA ALA A 102 -8.79 -1.99 4.49
C ALA A 102 -10.09 -2.37 5.24
N PRO A 103 -10.61 -3.62 5.17
CA PRO A 103 -11.87 -3.99 5.81
C PRO A 103 -11.88 -3.79 7.33
N TYR A 104 -10.71 -3.90 7.96
CA TYR A 104 -10.58 -3.89 9.43
C TYR A 104 -10.31 -2.50 10.01
N ILE A 105 -9.84 -1.58 9.18
CA ILE A 105 -9.45 -0.22 9.62
C ILE A 105 -10.34 0.86 9.00
N LEU A 106 -10.57 0.84 7.68
CA LEU A 106 -11.20 1.95 6.96
C LEU A 106 -12.58 2.33 7.48
N PRO A 107 -13.52 1.41 7.77
CA PRO A 107 -14.86 1.82 8.19
C PRO A 107 -14.86 2.69 9.44
N LYS A 108 -14.05 2.33 10.44
CA LYS A 108 -13.92 3.09 11.70
C LYS A 108 -13.06 4.35 11.52
N LEU A 109 -11.98 4.24 10.72
CA LEU A 109 -11.06 5.34 10.48
C LEU A 109 -11.75 6.53 9.79
N LEU A 110 -12.55 6.29 8.77
CA LEU A 110 -13.19 7.36 8.01
C LEU A 110 -14.14 8.19 8.87
N ASP A 111 -14.97 7.54 9.69
CA ASP A 111 -15.90 8.22 10.58
C ASP A 111 -15.16 9.01 11.68
N GLN A 112 -14.13 8.40 12.29
CA GLN A 112 -13.36 9.05 13.36
C GLN A 112 -12.57 10.24 12.83
N TYR A 113 -11.93 10.08 11.67
CA TYR A 113 -11.13 11.12 11.05
C TYR A 113 -12.01 12.31 10.61
N ALA A 114 -13.15 12.04 9.98
CA ALA A 114 -14.08 13.10 9.58
C ALA A 114 -14.62 13.91 10.79
N ALA A 115 -14.82 13.26 11.93
CA ALA A 115 -15.24 13.93 13.16
C ALA A 115 -14.09 14.77 13.77
N ALA A 116 -12.85 14.27 13.74
CA ALA A 116 -11.69 14.96 14.32
C ALA A 116 -11.19 16.12 13.44
N TYR A 117 -11.28 15.98 12.10
CA TYR A 117 -10.72 16.93 11.13
C TYR A 117 -11.75 17.32 10.05
N PRO A 118 -12.83 18.06 10.41
CA PRO A 118 -13.97 18.31 9.51
C PRO A 118 -13.63 19.16 8.28
N GLU A 119 -12.50 19.86 8.27
CA GLU A 119 -12.05 20.67 7.13
C GLU A 119 -11.16 19.88 6.16
N VAL A 120 -10.81 18.61 6.49
CA VAL A 120 -10.07 17.71 5.61
C VAL A 120 -11.02 16.82 4.83
N LYS A 121 -10.91 16.83 3.51
CA LYS A 121 -11.66 15.93 2.63
C LYS A 121 -10.81 14.69 2.37
N LEU A 122 -11.13 13.58 3.07
CA LEU A 122 -10.48 12.30 2.82
C LEU A 122 -11.03 11.64 1.55
N HIS A 123 -10.11 11.20 0.70
CA HIS A 123 -10.41 10.30 -0.40
C HIS A 123 -9.67 8.99 -0.16
N ALA A 124 -10.37 7.96 0.24
CA ALA A 124 -9.82 6.63 0.50
C ALA A 124 -10.18 5.66 -0.63
N SER A 125 -9.26 4.77 -0.96
CA SER A 125 -9.47 3.69 -1.93
C SER A 125 -8.76 2.41 -1.48
N GLU A 126 -9.18 1.27 -2.05
CA GLU A 126 -8.51 0.00 -1.88
C GLU A 126 -7.73 -0.33 -3.14
N LEU A 127 -6.42 -0.54 -3.01
CA LEU A 127 -5.52 -0.86 -4.11
C LEU A 127 -4.44 -1.84 -3.65
N GLU A 128 -3.93 -2.65 -4.57
CA GLU A 128 -2.76 -3.49 -4.32
C GLU A 128 -1.48 -2.63 -4.20
N THR A 129 -0.46 -3.16 -3.54
CA THR A 129 0.78 -2.42 -3.22
C THR A 129 1.41 -1.76 -4.45
N ASP A 130 1.54 -2.49 -5.56
CA ASP A 130 2.16 -1.96 -6.79
C ASP A 130 1.34 -0.83 -7.40
N GLN A 131 0.00 -0.93 -7.32
CA GLN A 131 -0.91 0.13 -7.77
C GLN A 131 -0.79 1.37 -6.89
N ILE A 132 -0.64 1.20 -5.55
CA ILE A 132 -0.41 2.30 -4.61
C ILE A 132 0.90 3.00 -4.93
N ILE A 133 2.00 2.27 -5.12
CA ILE A 133 3.31 2.82 -5.46
C ILE A 133 3.24 3.62 -6.77
N LEU A 134 2.59 3.05 -7.79
CA LEU A 134 2.39 3.74 -9.06
C LEU A 134 1.56 5.02 -8.91
N ALA A 135 0.45 4.96 -8.17
CA ALA A 135 -0.43 6.11 -7.94
C ALA A 135 0.26 7.22 -7.12
N LEU A 136 1.10 6.85 -6.13
CA LEU A 136 1.96 7.81 -5.42
C LEU A 136 2.96 8.48 -6.37
N SER A 137 3.63 7.69 -7.20
CA SER A 137 4.61 8.22 -8.18
C SER A 137 3.96 9.15 -9.20
N ASN A 138 2.69 8.91 -9.52
CA ASN A 138 1.89 9.73 -10.42
C ASN A 138 1.25 10.96 -9.74
N GLY A 139 1.37 11.12 -8.40
CA GLY A 139 0.69 12.19 -7.66
C GLY A 139 -0.84 12.04 -7.59
N GLU A 140 -1.36 10.86 -7.86
CA GLU A 140 -2.79 10.53 -7.75
C GLU A 140 -3.18 10.25 -6.29
N LEU A 141 -2.22 9.76 -5.49
CA LEU A 141 -2.30 9.56 -4.05
C LEU A 141 -1.27 10.41 -3.30
N ASP A 142 -1.59 10.73 -2.08
CA ASP A 142 -0.75 11.43 -1.11
C ASP A 142 -0.04 10.43 -0.18
N ALA A 143 -0.70 9.32 0.17
CA ALA A 143 -0.18 8.28 1.05
C ALA A 143 -0.75 6.90 0.70
N GLY A 144 -0.09 5.84 1.18
CA GLY A 144 -0.59 4.47 1.11
C GLY A 144 -0.38 3.71 2.41
N ILE A 145 -1.35 2.90 2.85
CA ILE A 145 -1.18 1.97 3.97
C ILE A 145 -0.94 0.58 3.38
N VAL A 146 0.25 0.05 3.59
CA VAL A 146 0.73 -1.18 2.95
C VAL A 146 1.49 -2.06 3.94
N SER A 147 1.80 -3.29 3.57
CA SER A 147 2.83 -4.05 4.29
C SER A 147 4.21 -3.48 3.97
N THR A 148 5.07 -3.36 4.99
CA THR A 148 6.45 -2.87 4.90
C THR A 148 7.42 -3.91 5.50
N PRO A 149 8.74 -3.83 5.28
CA PRO A 149 9.44 -2.91 4.40
C PRO A 149 9.27 -3.30 2.92
N LEU A 150 9.22 -2.29 2.03
CA LEU A 150 9.17 -2.48 0.58
C LEU A 150 10.56 -2.38 -0.06
N GLU A 151 11.45 -1.57 0.55
CA GLU A 151 12.78 -1.24 0.03
C GLU A 151 12.76 -0.57 -1.37
N GLU A 152 11.67 0.18 -1.66
CA GLU A 152 11.46 0.87 -2.94
C GLU A 152 12.14 2.24 -2.95
N LYS A 153 12.78 2.57 -4.10
CA LYS A 153 13.39 3.88 -4.29
C LYS A 153 12.32 4.96 -4.34
N HIS A 154 12.66 6.14 -3.81
CA HIS A 154 11.77 7.33 -3.78
C HIS A 154 10.48 7.15 -2.96
N ILE A 155 10.40 6.10 -2.15
CA ILE A 155 9.34 5.86 -1.19
C ILE A 155 9.90 6.00 0.22
N ARG A 156 9.21 6.77 1.06
CA ARG A 156 9.44 6.84 2.51
C ARG A 156 8.44 5.97 3.21
N GLU A 157 8.92 5.21 4.17
CA GLU A 157 8.12 4.27 4.94
C GLU A 157 8.07 4.72 6.41
N TYR A 158 6.86 4.70 6.98
CA TYR A 158 6.58 5.04 8.37
C TYR A 158 5.86 3.85 9.00
N PRO A 159 6.54 3.00 9.79
CA PRO A 159 5.91 1.87 10.46
C PRO A 159 4.75 2.30 11.36
N LEU A 160 3.61 1.62 11.27
CA LEU A 160 2.41 1.87 12.06
C LEU A 160 2.20 0.79 13.13
N PHE A 161 2.21 -0.47 12.72
CA PHE A 161 1.96 -1.59 13.63
C PHE A 161 2.52 -2.91 13.10
N TYR A 162 2.62 -3.90 14.01
CA TYR A 162 3.14 -5.24 13.77
C TYR A 162 2.04 -6.25 14.06
N GLU A 163 1.46 -6.81 13.01
CA GLU A 163 0.28 -7.68 13.08
C GLU A 163 0.67 -9.14 13.00
N PRO A 164 0.29 -9.96 14.00
CA PRO A 164 0.50 -11.40 13.94
C PRO A 164 -0.28 -12.06 12.82
N PHE A 165 0.32 -13.11 12.24
CA PHE A 165 -0.40 -14.06 11.46
C PHE A 165 -0.99 -15.16 12.36
N VAL A 166 -2.19 -15.59 12.04
CA VAL A 166 -2.88 -16.71 12.67
C VAL A 166 -3.36 -17.70 11.61
N ALA A 167 -3.40 -18.97 11.91
CA ALA A 167 -3.99 -19.96 11.01
C ALA A 167 -5.45 -20.24 11.42
N TYR A 168 -6.33 -20.25 10.42
CA TYR A 168 -7.73 -20.61 10.55
C TYR A 168 -7.97 -21.97 9.88
N PHE A 169 -8.54 -22.90 10.62
CA PHE A 169 -8.68 -24.31 10.23
C PHE A 169 -10.14 -24.72 10.06
N ALA A 170 -10.40 -25.67 9.19
CA ALA A 170 -11.66 -26.41 9.18
C ALA A 170 -11.79 -27.23 10.48
N ALA A 171 -13.03 -27.52 10.90
CA ALA A 171 -13.31 -28.14 12.19
C ALA A 171 -12.69 -29.55 12.36
N ASP A 172 -12.42 -30.24 11.26
CA ASP A 172 -11.86 -31.60 11.22
C ASP A 172 -10.32 -31.65 11.15
N GLU A 173 -9.65 -30.47 11.15
CA GLU A 173 -8.20 -30.42 11.01
C GLU A 173 -7.46 -30.89 12.26
N PRO A 174 -6.48 -31.84 12.11
CA PRO A 174 -5.71 -32.35 13.23
C PRO A 174 -4.92 -31.29 14.01
N ALA A 175 -4.52 -30.20 13.34
CA ALA A 175 -3.79 -29.08 13.94
C ALA A 175 -4.58 -28.39 15.07
N LEU A 176 -5.91 -28.51 15.09
CA LEU A 176 -6.76 -27.96 16.16
C LEU A 176 -6.53 -28.63 17.53
N LYS A 177 -5.89 -29.80 17.58
CA LYS A 177 -5.50 -30.46 18.84
C LYS A 177 -4.31 -29.76 19.52
N LYS A 178 -3.56 -28.95 18.79
CA LYS A 178 -2.44 -28.16 19.30
C LYS A 178 -2.92 -26.82 19.85
N ARG A 179 -2.25 -26.30 20.86
CA ARG A 179 -2.48 -24.94 21.36
C ARG A 179 -1.80 -23.89 20.50
N LEU A 180 -0.56 -24.16 20.09
CA LEU A 180 0.25 -23.38 19.16
C LEU A 180 0.69 -24.28 18.02
N ILE A 181 0.98 -23.68 16.88
CA ILE A 181 1.39 -24.40 15.68
C ILE A 181 2.76 -23.94 15.19
N LEU A 182 3.42 -24.81 14.46
CA LEU A 182 4.64 -24.49 13.69
C LEU A 182 4.27 -24.24 12.22
N PRO A 183 5.13 -23.53 11.46
CA PRO A 183 4.95 -23.42 10.01
C PRO A 183 4.81 -24.78 9.31
N SER A 184 5.48 -25.82 9.79
CA SER A 184 5.38 -27.19 9.28
C SER A 184 4.01 -27.87 9.50
N ASP A 185 3.15 -27.30 10.34
CA ASP A 185 1.77 -27.78 10.51
C ASP A 185 0.82 -27.26 9.42
N ILE A 186 1.28 -26.35 8.57
CA ILE A 186 0.52 -25.79 7.45
C ILE A 186 0.65 -26.73 6.25
N SER A 187 -0.45 -27.39 5.90
CA SER A 187 -0.50 -28.22 4.70
C SER A 187 -0.69 -27.36 3.45
N LEU A 188 0.32 -27.26 2.59
CA LEU A 188 0.26 -26.53 1.33
C LEU A 188 -0.70 -27.15 0.30
N GLU A 189 -1.02 -28.44 0.41
CA GLU A 189 -2.03 -29.10 -0.42
C GLU A 189 -3.45 -28.63 -0.07
N ARG A 190 -3.67 -28.27 1.18
CA ARG A 190 -5.00 -27.92 1.73
C ARG A 190 -5.18 -26.43 2.02
N ILE A 191 -4.15 -25.61 1.82
CA ILE A 191 -4.22 -24.17 2.10
C ILE A 191 -5.03 -23.41 1.03
N TRP A 192 -5.78 -22.43 1.48
CA TRP A 192 -6.37 -21.41 0.64
C TRP A 192 -5.53 -20.14 0.73
N LEU A 193 -5.09 -19.62 -0.43
CA LEU A 193 -4.20 -18.46 -0.53
C LEU A 193 -4.84 -17.33 -1.32
N LEU A 194 -4.39 -16.12 -1.04
CA LEU A 194 -4.70 -14.95 -1.86
C LEU A 194 -4.10 -15.11 -3.27
N SER A 195 -4.66 -14.38 -4.23
CA SER A 195 -4.13 -14.26 -5.59
C SER A 195 -2.74 -13.63 -5.60
N GLU A 196 -2.04 -13.78 -6.72
CA GLU A 196 -0.80 -13.05 -6.99
C GLU A 196 -1.06 -11.54 -6.93
N GLY A 197 -0.02 -10.74 -6.57
CA GLY A 197 -0.13 -9.30 -6.31
C GLY A 197 -0.31 -8.92 -4.84
N HIS A 198 -0.78 -9.84 -4.00
CA HIS A 198 -0.88 -9.59 -2.56
C HIS A 198 0.41 -9.95 -1.82
N CYS A 199 1.06 -8.97 -1.18
CA CYS A 199 2.27 -9.18 -0.36
C CYS A 199 2.07 -10.29 0.69
N MET A 200 0.88 -10.38 1.28
CA MET A 200 0.52 -11.40 2.26
C MET A 200 0.63 -12.82 1.71
N ARG A 201 0.32 -13.06 0.43
CA ARG A 201 0.50 -14.38 -0.19
C ARG A 201 1.97 -14.81 -0.13
N ASN A 202 2.88 -13.93 -0.55
CA ASN A 202 4.31 -14.22 -0.56
C ASN A 202 4.84 -14.43 0.86
N GLN A 203 4.39 -13.62 1.83
CA GLN A 203 4.73 -13.78 3.24
C GLN A 203 4.29 -15.15 3.79
N VAL A 204 3.10 -15.62 3.44
CA VAL A 204 2.60 -16.95 3.86
C VAL A 204 3.38 -18.07 3.17
N LEU A 205 3.72 -17.93 1.89
CA LEU A 205 4.55 -18.91 1.17
C LEU A 205 5.96 -18.99 1.75
N ASP A 206 6.57 -17.86 2.08
CA ASP A 206 7.89 -17.79 2.71
C ASP A 206 7.90 -18.40 4.11
N LEU A 207 6.81 -18.23 4.86
CA LEU A 207 6.63 -18.88 6.15
C LEU A 207 6.66 -20.41 6.02
N CYS A 208 6.15 -20.93 4.90
CA CYS A 208 6.04 -22.36 4.61
C CYS A 208 7.13 -22.87 3.65
N SER A 209 8.19 -22.11 3.36
CA SER A 209 9.13 -22.29 2.24
C SER A 209 9.88 -23.62 2.22
N ASP A 210 9.98 -24.33 3.35
CA ASP A 210 10.63 -25.64 3.39
C ASP A 210 9.82 -26.76 2.67
N HIS A 211 8.59 -26.48 2.17
CA HIS A 211 7.65 -27.49 1.65
C HIS A 211 6.82 -27.01 0.44
N VAL A 212 7.37 -26.19 -0.44
CA VAL A 212 6.61 -25.56 -1.57
C VAL A 212 6.12 -26.55 -2.65
N GLU A 213 6.54 -27.80 -2.63
CA GLU A 213 6.01 -28.81 -3.54
C GLU A 213 4.59 -29.24 -3.13
N GLY A 214 3.62 -29.08 -4.01
CA GLY A 214 2.25 -29.60 -3.80
C GLY A 214 1.14 -28.56 -3.62
N LEU A 215 1.37 -27.28 -3.90
CA LEU A 215 0.33 -26.23 -3.82
C LEU A 215 -0.97 -26.64 -4.52
N GLN A 216 -2.04 -26.89 -3.74
CA GLN A 216 -3.41 -27.19 -4.18
C GLN A 216 -3.52 -28.41 -5.15
N SER A 217 -2.55 -29.32 -5.17
CA SER A 217 -2.47 -30.44 -6.14
C SER A 217 -3.60 -31.46 -6.01
N GLY A 218 -4.33 -31.46 -4.91
CA GLY A 218 -5.42 -32.42 -4.63
C GLY A 218 -6.83 -31.95 -4.98
N ARG A 219 -7.02 -30.75 -5.59
CA ARG A 219 -8.35 -30.20 -5.88
C ARG A 219 -8.68 -30.23 -7.36
N PRO A 220 -9.94 -30.49 -7.74
CA PRO A 220 -10.37 -30.52 -9.15
C PRO A 220 -10.48 -29.11 -9.78
N TYR A 221 -10.23 -28.04 -9.04
CA TYR A 221 -10.28 -26.66 -9.51
C TYR A 221 -9.18 -25.83 -8.83
N ARG A 222 -8.70 -24.82 -9.54
CA ARG A 222 -7.83 -23.78 -9.01
C ARG A 222 -8.69 -22.54 -8.71
N TYR A 223 -8.55 -21.99 -7.52
CA TYR A 223 -9.27 -20.78 -7.11
C TYR A 223 -8.30 -19.77 -6.49
N GLU A 224 -8.39 -18.55 -6.94
CA GLU A 224 -7.62 -17.42 -6.45
C GLU A 224 -8.58 -16.32 -5.98
N SER A 225 -8.31 -15.70 -4.86
CA SER A 225 -9.13 -14.66 -4.25
C SER A 225 -8.29 -13.47 -3.85
N SER A 226 -8.81 -12.27 -4.03
CA SER A 226 -8.23 -11.03 -3.52
C SER A 226 -8.69 -10.71 -2.09
N HIS A 227 -9.64 -11.49 -1.53
CA HIS A 227 -10.29 -11.17 -0.27
C HIS A 227 -10.07 -12.23 0.81
N VAL A 228 -9.55 -11.80 1.96
CA VAL A 228 -9.31 -12.64 3.15
C VAL A 228 -10.60 -13.34 3.61
N GLU A 229 -11.73 -12.62 3.65
CA GLU A 229 -13.02 -13.18 4.06
C GLU A 229 -13.51 -14.30 3.14
N THR A 230 -13.21 -14.23 1.84
CA THR A 230 -13.54 -15.32 0.93
C THR A 230 -12.75 -16.56 1.23
N LEU A 231 -11.44 -16.43 1.54
CA LEU A 231 -10.61 -17.58 1.93
C LEU A 231 -11.16 -18.26 3.18
N ARG A 232 -11.56 -17.48 4.20
CA ARG A 232 -12.22 -18.01 5.40
C ARG A 232 -13.45 -18.84 5.05
N LYS A 233 -14.35 -18.30 4.23
CA LYS A 233 -15.55 -19.01 3.77
C LYS A 233 -15.23 -20.28 2.96
N MET A 234 -14.12 -20.28 2.20
CA MET A 234 -13.66 -21.49 1.50
C MET A 234 -13.21 -22.57 2.50
N VAL A 235 -12.54 -22.19 3.58
CA VAL A 235 -12.22 -23.14 4.66
C VAL A 235 -13.50 -23.72 5.28
N ASP A 236 -14.50 -22.86 5.56
CA ASP A 236 -15.77 -23.29 6.16
C ASP A 236 -16.52 -24.32 5.29
N ASN A 237 -16.55 -24.09 3.97
CA ASN A 237 -17.36 -24.88 3.04
C ASN A 237 -16.60 -26.08 2.44
N SER A 238 -15.28 -25.96 2.26
CA SER A 238 -14.50 -26.92 1.48
C SER A 238 -13.36 -27.56 2.26
N GLY A 239 -13.27 -27.25 3.56
CA GLY A 239 -12.22 -27.78 4.43
C GLY A 239 -10.84 -27.16 4.18
N GLY A 240 -9.85 -27.68 4.89
CA GLY A 240 -8.47 -27.20 4.83
C GLY A 240 -8.23 -26.02 5.78
N LEU A 241 -7.36 -25.13 5.37
CA LEU A 241 -6.94 -24.00 6.22
C LEU A 241 -6.62 -22.76 5.39
N THR A 242 -6.52 -21.63 6.07
CA THR A 242 -5.91 -20.41 5.55
C THR A 242 -5.13 -19.70 6.64
N VAL A 243 -4.21 -18.81 6.25
CA VAL A 243 -3.53 -17.90 7.18
C VAL A 243 -4.17 -16.53 7.07
N LEU A 244 -4.52 -15.95 8.20
CA LEU A 244 -5.21 -14.66 8.33
C LEU A 244 -4.35 -13.66 9.09
N PRO A 245 -4.51 -12.37 8.83
CA PRO A 245 -4.03 -11.33 9.74
C PRO A 245 -4.89 -11.32 11.00
N GLU A 246 -4.31 -11.06 12.18
CA GLU A 246 -5.04 -11.14 13.46
C GLU A 246 -6.23 -10.18 13.53
N LEU A 247 -6.13 -8.97 12.92
CA LEU A 247 -7.25 -8.01 12.86
C LEU A 247 -8.51 -8.60 12.20
N ALA A 248 -8.34 -9.52 11.25
CA ALA A 248 -9.47 -10.19 10.61
C ALA A 248 -10.30 -11.04 11.57
N THR A 249 -9.74 -11.39 12.73
CA THR A 249 -10.39 -12.27 13.69
C THR A 249 -11.13 -11.55 14.81
N HIS A 250 -10.96 -10.23 14.93
CA HIS A 250 -11.50 -9.46 16.05
C HIS A 250 -13.04 -9.41 16.12
N GLU A 251 -13.70 -9.65 15.01
CA GLU A 251 -15.16 -9.67 14.94
C GLU A 251 -15.72 -11.10 14.78
N PHE A 252 -14.89 -12.12 15.01
CA PHE A 252 -15.32 -13.51 14.89
C PHE A 252 -16.16 -13.94 16.10
N PRO A 253 -17.26 -14.67 15.88
CA PRO A 253 -17.97 -15.39 16.94
C PRO A 253 -17.08 -16.40 17.65
N GLU A 254 -17.45 -16.79 18.89
CA GLU A 254 -16.64 -17.69 19.73
C GLU A 254 -16.31 -19.02 19.06
N ASP A 255 -17.28 -19.61 18.36
CA ASP A 255 -17.11 -20.88 17.64
C ASP A 255 -16.06 -20.79 16.50
N TYR A 256 -15.88 -19.60 15.91
CA TYR A 256 -14.81 -19.36 14.94
C TYR A 256 -13.45 -19.17 15.62
N MET A 257 -13.43 -18.54 16.81
CA MET A 257 -12.21 -18.35 17.58
C MET A 257 -11.58 -19.69 18.02
N GLU A 258 -12.39 -20.71 18.31
CA GLU A 258 -11.92 -22.07 18.62
C GLU A 258 -11.14 -22.70 17.46
N ARG A 259 -11.30 -22.24 16.25
CA ARG A 259 -10.67 -22.75 15.03
C ARG A 259 -9.39 -21.99 14.65
N ILE A 260 -8.99 -20.99 15.46
CA ILE A 260 -7.78 -20.21 15.26
C ILE A 260 -6.63 -20.81 16.06
N ARG A 261 -5.44 -20.81 15.46
CA ARG A 261 -4.19 -21.15 16.14
C ARG A 261 -3.13 -20.09 15.87
N TYR A 262 -2.45 -19.69 16.93
CA TYR A 262 -1.27 -18.85 16.87
C TYR A 262 -0.03 -19.70 16.61
N PHE A 263 0.96 -19.10 15.97
CA PHE A 263 2.25 -19.75 15.76
C PHE A 263 3.12 -19.69 17.03
N GLU A 264 3.99 -20.70 17.19
CA GLU A 264 5.04 -20.69 18.21
C GLU A 264 6.06 -19.55 17.96
N GLU A 265 6.82 -19.21 18.98
CA GLU A 265 7.91 -18.23 18.85
C GLU A 265 9.09 -18.82 18.04
N PRO A 266 9.68 -18.02 17.14
CA PRO A 266 9.38 -16.63 16.88
C PRO A 266 8.09 -16.44 16.06
N MET A 267 7.08 -15.82 16.68
CA MET A 267 5.78 -15.61 16.08
C MET A 267 5.88 -14.78 14.78
N PRO A 268 5.38 -15.28 13.65
CA PRO A 268 5.39 -14.54 12.41
C PRO A 268 4.44 -13.35 12.49
N VAL A 269 4.94 -12.17 12.12
CA VAL A 269 4.18 -10.93 12.05
C VAL A 269 4.46 -10.24 10.72
N ARG A 270 3.50 -9.44 10.24
CA ARG A 270 3.75 -8.45 9.21
C ARG A 270 3.90 -7.06 9.83
N GLU A 271 4.78 -6.27 9.29
CA GLU A 271 4.79 -4.84 9.54
C GLU A 271 3.83 -4.18 8.56
N VAL A 272 2.97 -3.31 9.08
CA VAL A 272 2.11 -2.43 8.27
C VAL A 272 2.55 -1.01 8.52
N GLY A 273 2.80 -0.28 7.45
CA GLY A 273 3.26 1.09 7.50
C GLY A 273 2.48 2.02 6.57
N ILE A 274 2.66 3.31 6.76
CA ILE A 274 2.28 4.32 5.77
C ILE A 274 3.49 4.58 4.87
N ILE A 275 3.22 4.70 3.59
CA ILE A 275 4.20 5.10 2.59
C ILE A 275 3.78 6.40 1.91
N THR A 276 4.78 7.19 1.56
CA THR A 276 4.64 8.43 0.77
C THR A 276 5.80 8.52 -0.22
N THR A 277 5.74 9.44 -1.17
CA THR A 277 6.95 9.80 -1.93
C THR A 277 7.95 10.53 -1.03
N ASP A 278 9.23 10.53 -1.39
CA ASP A 278 10.28 11.28 -0.70
C ASP A 278 10.11 12.81 -0.80
N HIS A 279 9.31 13.28 -1.78
CA HIS A 279 8.95 14.69 -1.95
C HIS A 279 7.67 15.09 -1.20
N PHE A 280 6.99 14.15 -0.52
CA PHE A 280 5.78 14.47 0.23
C PHE A 280 6.08 15.45 1.37
N VAL A 281 5.31 16.52 1.46
CA VAL A 281 5.58 17.64 2.37
C VAL A 281 4.49 17.85 3.44
N ARG A 282 3.24 17.45 3.18
CA ARG A 282 2.11 17.68 4.10
C ARG A 282 2.14 16.78 5.35
N MET A 283 3.24 16.89 6.12
CA MET A 283 3.54 16.00 7.25
C MET A 283 2.49 16.08 8.36
N ALA A 284 1.85 17.21 8.57
CA ALA A 284 0.81 17.35 9.59
C ALA A 284 -0.45 16.53 9.25
N LEU A 285 -0.83 16.43 7.96
CA LEU A 285 -1.91 15.54 7.50
C LEU A 285 -1.51 14.07 7.63
N LEU A 286 -0.27 13.73 7.29
CA LEU A 286 0.23 12.38 7.45
C LEU A 286 0.21 11.95 8.92
N GLN A 287 0.72 12.82 9.83
CA GLN A 287 0.74 12.54 11.26
C GLN A 287 -0.68 12.36 11.81
N SER A 288 -1.63 13.22 11.42
CA SER A 288 -3.02 13.08 11.85
C SER A 288 -3.63 11.73 11.42
N LEU A 289 -3.32 11.24 10.21
CA LEU A 289 -3.77 9.92 9.76
C LEU A 289 -3.12 8.81 10.58
N MET A 290 -1.80 8.89 10.84
CA MET A 290 -1.08 7.93 11.69
C MET A 290 -1.66 7.86 13.10
N ASP A 291 -1.97 8.99 13.68
CA ASP A 291 -2.53 9.09 15.03
C ASP A 291 -3.93 8.44 15.10
N GLU A 292 -4.79 8.70 14.11
CA GLU A 292 -6.13 8.10 14.07
C GLU A 292 -6.06 6.59 13.81
N VAL A 293 -5.19 6.12 12.91
CA VAL A 293 -4.95 4.68 12.71
C VAL A 293 -4.46 4.04 14.00
N SER A 294 -3.49 4.67 14.69
CA SER A 294 -2.94 4.14 15.95
C SER A 294 -3.99 3.93 17.04
N LYS A 295 -5.04 4.76 17.10
CA LYS A 295 -6.14 4.61 18.06
C LYS A 295 -6.96 3.33 17.81
N LEU A 296 -7.05 2.89 16.56
CA LEU A 296 -7.81 1.70 16.16
C LEU A 296 -7.05 0.40 16.38
N ILE A 297 -5.72 0.48 16.46
CA ILE A 297 -4.87 -0.70 16.57
C ILE A 297 -4.65 -1.09 18.02
N PRO A 298 -4.78 -2.38 18.40
CA PRO A 298 -4.47 -2.88 19.73
C PRO A 298 -3.05 -2.49 20.17
N GLU A 299 -2.89 -2.11 21.44
CA GLU A 299 -1.58 -1.73 22.00
C GLU A 299 -0.52 -2.84 21.81
N SER A 300 -0.96 -4.10 21.84
CA SER A 300 -0.09 -5.25 21.64
C SER A 300 0.58 -5.27 20.26
N MET A 301 0.01 -4.60 19.27
CA MET A 301 0.50 -4.56 17.88
C MET A 301 1.28 -3.28 17.56
N ARG A 302 1.18 -2.22 18.36
CA ARG A 302 1.80 -0.91 18.05
C ARG A 302 3.33 -0.92 18.11
N VAL A 303 3.91 -1.89 18.78
CA VAL A 303 5.37 -1.98 18.97
C VAL A 303 5.85 -3.38 18.64
N GLN A 304 6.99 -3.45 17.95
CA GLN A 304 7.66 -4.73 17.73
C GLN A 304 8.15 -5.30 19.08
N LYS A 305 7.79 -6.55 19.37
CA LYS A 305 8.13 -7.24 20.62
C LYS A 305 9.18 -8.32 20.40
N LYS A 306 9.98 -8.62 21.43
CA LYS A 306 10.82 -9.82 21.46
C LYS A 306 9.95 -11.06 21.20
N GLY A 307 10.50 -12.05 20.49
CA GLY A 307 9.77 -13.27 20.12
C GLY A 307 8.90 -13.15 18.87
N ARG A 308 8.92 -12.01 18.17
CA ARG A 308 8.24 -11.80 16.89
C ARG A 308 9.24 -11.73 15.74
N LYS A 309 8.92 -12.38 14.63
CA LYS A 309 9.69 -12.35 13.38
C LYS A 309 8.87 -11.64 12.31
N VAL A 310 9.35 -10.46 11.89
CA VAL A 310 8.73 -9.76 10.75
C VAL A 310 9.04 -10.55 9.48
N LEU A 311 7.99 -10.93 8.77
CA LEU A 311 8.11 -11.59 7.47
C LEU A 311 8.38 -10.52 6.40
N ARG A 312 9.46 -10.71 5.65
CA ARG A 312 9.83 -9.80 4.56
C ARG A 312 8.87 -9.96 3.38
N ILE A 313 8.72 -8.90 2.63
CA ILE A 313 8.06 -8.92 1.33
C ILE A 313 9.16 -9.23 0.32
N GLN A 314 9.09 -10.39 -0.34
CA GLN A 314 9.96 -10.60 -1.50
C GLN A 314 9.37 -9.77 -2.64
N SER A 315 10.12 -8.76 -3.09
CA SER A 315 9.78 -8.05 -4.32
C SER A 315 9.66 -9.09 -5.44
N ALA A 316 8.51 -9.18 -6.07
CA ALA A 316 8.43 -9.84 -7.35
C ALA A 316 9.41 -9.07 -8.24
N LYS A 317 10.57 -9.67 -8.55
CA LYS A 317 11.49 -9.09 -9.53
C LYS A 317 10.72 -9.05 -10.84
N LEU A 318 10.29 -7.84 -11.23
CA LEU A 318 9.82 -7.51 -12.57
C LEU A 318 10.92 -7.78 -13.61
#